data_b5148f05b8162e11d88243bd267a49a8
#
_entry.id   b5148f05b8162e11d88243bd267a49a8
#
_cell.length_a   1.000
_cell.length_b   1.000
_cell.length_c   1.000
_cell.angle_alpha   90.00
_cell.angle_beta   90.00
_cell.angle_gamma   90.00
#
_symmetry.space_group_name_H-M   'P 1'
#
loop_
_entity.id
_entity.type
_entity.pdbx_description
1 polymer ?
#
loop_
_entity_poly.entity_id
_entity_poly.type
_entity_poly.pdbx_seq_one_letter_code
_entity_poly.pdbx_strand_id
1 'polypeptide(L)'
;MVLLVAVISPGPAIAALVARIMSRGTDGIAAFCAGLVLGDLIWLTCAMFGLAALAALFQPIFLIVKYCGAVYLLFLAWKLWRDSAAPVEAEPVRGQGMQLFGAALLLSLGNPKIMLFYLALMPTVIDLTALTALDMAELAAIVAVVVSIVLAGYVLLAAHARRMFTSPRALQTVNRTAGLAMVGAAAVIVTRS
;
A
#
# COMPACT_ATOMS: atom_id res chain seq x y z
N MET A 1 -4.87 -14.48 -13.35
CA MET A 1 -4.40 -13.40 -14.27
C MET A 1 -4.87 -12.00 -13.81
N VAL A 2 -6.19 -11.80 -13.57
CA VAL A 2 -6.76 -10.47 -13.20
C VAL A 2 -6.13 -9.90 -11.92
N LEU A 3 -5.99 -10.71 -10.85
CA LEU A 3 -5.31 -10.32 -9.61
C LEU A 3 -3.88 -9.83 -9.85
N LEU A 4 -3.10 -10.58 -10.62
CA LEU A 4 -1.70 -10.22 -10.90
C LEU A 4 -1.58 -8.87 -11.59
N VAL A 5 -2.40 -8.61 -12.61
CA VAL A 5 -2.45 -7.32 -13.33
C VAL A 5 -2.84 -6.19 -12.38
N ALA A 6 -3.84 -6.43 -11.51
CA ALA A 6 -4.29 -5.44 -10.54
C ALA A 6 -3.21 -5.10 -9.53
N VAL A 7 -2.47 -6.09 -9.02
CA VAL A 7 -1.42 -5.89 -8.00
C VAL A 7 -0.16 -5.28 -8.61
N ILE A 8 0.26 -5.71 -9.81
CA ILE A 8 1.43 -5.14 -10.51
C ILE A 8 1.20 -3.68 -10.90
N SER A 9 -0.04 -3.28 -11.23
CA SER A 9 -0.30 -1.89 -11.60
C SER A 9 0.02 -0.95 -10.41
N PRO A 10 0.97 0.01 -10.58
CA PRO A 10 1.38 0.88 -9.48
C PRO A 10 0.22 1.77 -9.03
N GLY A 11 -0.03 1.77 -7.73
CA GLY A 11 -1.02 2.61 -7.06
C GLY A 11 -0.40 3.33 -5.86
N PRO A 12 -1.20 4.06 -5.05
CA PRO A 12 -0.72 4.82 -3.90
C PRO A 12 0.13 4.00 -2.93
N ALA A 13 -0.26 2.75 -2.66
CA ALA A 13 0.47 1.86 -1.76
C ALA A 13 1.87 1.50 -2.29
N ILE A 14 1.98 1.19 -3.59
CA ILE A 14 3.27 0.90 -4.23
C ILE A 14 4.13 2.17 -4.29
N ALA A 15 3.54 3.32 -4.61
CA ALA A 15 4.27 4.60 -4.61
C ALA A 15 4.85 4.91 -3.23
N ALA A 16 4.08 4.71 -2.16
CA ALA A 16 4.53 4.89 -0.79
C ALA A 16 5.65 3.91 -0.40
N LEU A 17 5.53 2.63 -0.80
CA LEU A 17 6.56 1.60 -0.61
C LEU A 17 7.88 2.01 -1.25
N VAL A 18 7.84 2.35 -2.55
CA VAL A 18 9.03 2.75 -3.31
C VAL A 18 9.66 4.01 -2.73
N ALA A 19 8.86 5.04 -2.46
CA ALA A 19 9.33 6.28 -1.87
C ALA A 19 10.00 6.07 -0.50
N ARG A 20 9.42 5.20 0.34
CA ARG A 20 10.01 4.82 1.63
C ARG A 20 11.38 4.17 1.45
N ILE A 21 11.50 3.20 0.54
CA ILE A 21 12.77 2.51 0.29
C ILE A 21 13.81 3.48 -0.24
N MET A 22 13.44 4.33 -1.18
CA MET A 22 14.35 5.32 -1.76
C MET A 22 14.86 6.30 -0.72
N SER A 23 14.01 6.75 0.21
CA SER A 23 14.38 7.74 1.24
C SER A 23 15.12 7.13 2.44
N ARG A 24 14.65 5.99 2.97
CA ARG A 24 15.10 5.43 4.26
C ARG A 24 15.66 4.02 4.19
N GLY A 25 15.73 3.43 2.99
CA GLY A 25 16.16 2.04 2.81
C GLY A 25 15.11 1.02 3.19
N THR A 26 15.56 -0.19 3.44
CA THR A 26 14.71 -1.36 3.66
C THR A 26 14.37 -1.63 5.12
N ASP A 27 14.82 -0.78 6.06
CA ASP A 27 14.55 -0.98 7.48
C ASP A 27 13.06 -0.89 7.80
N GLY A 28 12.54 -1.94 8.45
CA GLY A 28 11.11 -2.06 8.78
C GLY A 28 10.18 -2.31 7.58
N ILE A 29 10.74 -2.54 6.38
CA ILE A 29 9.93 -2.70 5.17
C ILE A 29 9.06 -3.98 5.22
N ALA A 30 9.51 -5.02 5.91
CA ALA A 30 8.74 -6.24 6.10
C ALA A 30 7.42 -5.97 6.86
N ALA A 31 7.48 -5.15 7.91
CA ALA A 31 6.28 -4.73 8.64
C ALA A 31 5.35 -3.89 7.77
N PHE A 32 5.89 -3.00 6.94
CA PHE A 32 5.11 -2.23 5.98
C PHE A 32 4.41 -3.15 4.96
N CYS A 33 5.14 -4.10 4.36
CA CYS A 33 4.57 -5.07 3.43
C CYS A 33 3.50 -5.93 4.11
N ALA A 34 3.72 -6.39 5.34
CA ALA A 34 2.74 -7.16 6.11
C ALA A 34 1.43 -6.36 6.32
N GLY A 35 1.53 -5.06 6.59
CA GLY A 35 0.37 -4.17 6.71
C GLY A 35 -0.42 -4.07 5.41
N LEU A 36 0.26 -3.95 4.26
CA LEU A 36 -0.39 -3.94 2.95
C LEU A 36 -1.11 -5.26 2.66
N VAL A 37 -0.42 -6.40 2.88
CA VAL A 37 -1.01 -7.74 2.67
C VAL A 37 -2.24 -7.95 3.54
N LEU A 38 -2.16 -7.57 4.82
CA LEU A 38 -3.31 -7.70 5.72
C LEU A 38 -4.50 -6.83 5.25
N GLY A 39 -4.23 -5.62 4.77
CA GLY A 39 -5.28 -4.75 4.23
C GLY A 39 -5.98 -5.37 3.01
N ASP A 40 -5.22 -6.00 2.11
CA ASP A 40 -5.77 -6.72 0.97
C ASP A 40 -6.62 -7.92 1.40
N LEU A 41 -6.16 -8.69 2.41
CA LEU A 41 -6.91 -9.81 2.98
C LEU A 41 -8.20 -9.37 3.67
N ILE A 42 -8.20 -8.22 4.32
CA ILE A 42 -9.43 -7.63 4.91
C ILE A 42 -10.44 -7.31 3.81
N TRP A 43 -10.02 -6.64 2.72
CA TRP A 43 -10.91 -6.35 1.59
C TRP A 43 -11.42 -7.61 0.90
N LEU A 44 -10.55 -8.63 0.73
CA LEU A 44 -10.96 -9.94 0.22
C LEU A 44 -12.02 -10.58 1.12
N THR A 45 -11.81 -10.58 2.43
CA THR A 45 -12.76 -11.10 3.41
C THR A 45 -14.10 -10.37 3.33
N CYS A 46 -14.08 -9.04 3.24
CA CYS A 46 -15.29 -8.24 3.02
C CYS A 46 -16.03 -8.65 1.74
N ALA A 47 -15.30 -8.91 0.65
CA ALA A 47 -15.89 -9.35 -0.60
C ALA A 47 -16.53 -10.75 -0.48
N MET A 48 -15.83 -11.72 0.15
CA MET A 48 -16.29 -13.09 0.32
C MET A 48 -17.56 -13.19 1.18
N PHE A 49 -17.70 -12.36 2.20
CA PHE A 49 -18.89 -12.34 3.04
C PHE A 49 -20.03 -11.49 2.48
N GLY A 50 -19.96 -11.06 1.22
CA GLY A 50 -21.01 -10.27 0.58
C GLY A 50 -21.21 -8.89 1.21
N LEU A 51 -20.22 -8.42 1.98
CA LEU A 51 -20.27 -7.12 2.68
C LEU A 51 -20.21 -5.92 1.71
N ALA A 52 -20.29 -6.15 0.39
CA ALA A 52 -20.43 -5.07 -0.58
C ALA A 52 -21.66 -4.18 -0.31
N ALA A 53 -22.78 -4.79 0.10
CA ALA A 53 -23.97 -4.06 0.54
C ALA A 53 -23.75 -3.38 1.90
N LEU A 54 -22.96 -4.01 2.78
CA LEU A 54 -22.60 -3.45 4.09
C LEU A 54 -21.56 -2.31 3.94
N ALA A 55 -20.68 -2.38 2.95
CA ALA A 55 -19.74 -1.30 2.65
C ALA A 55 -20.45 0.00 2.29
N ALA A 56 -21.61 -0.06 1.66
CA ALA A 56 -22.47 1.10 1.43
C ALA A 56 -23.02 1.71 2.73
N LEU A 57 -23.34 0.87 3.73
CA LEU A 57 -23.79 1.30 5.05
C LEU A 57 -22.63 1.87 5.90
N PHE A 58 -21.40 1.39 5.67
CA PHE A 58 -20.18 1.88 6.33
C PHE A 58 -19.46 2.98 5.55
N GLN A 59 -20.11 3.59 4.57
CA GLN A 59 -19.55 4.70 3.79
C GLN A 59 -18.88 5.80 4.67
N PRO A 60 -19.43 6.19 5.85
CA PRO A 60 -18.74 7.15 6.72
C PRO A 60 -17.41 6.65 7.26
N ILE A 61 -17.33 5.37 7.64
CA ILE A 61 -16.08 4.76 8.15
C ILE A 61 -15.04 4.70 7.03
N PHE A 62 -15.47 4.30 5.82
CA PHE A 62 -14.59 4.32 4.65
C PHE A 62 -14.05 5.73 4.37
N LEU A 63 -14.89 6.76 4.45
CA LEU A 63 -14.45 8.16 4.29
C LEU A 63 -13.40 8.55 5.33
N ILE A 64 -13.59 8.18 6.60
CA ILE A 64 -12.61 8.44 7.65
C ILE A 64 -11.27 7.76 7.31
N VAL A 65 -11.28 6.46 6.98
CA VAL A 65 -10.07 5.70 6.62
C VAL A 65 -9.41 6.28 5.38
N LYS A 66 -10.19 6.65 4.37
CA LYS A 66 -9.75 7.30 3.13
C LYS A 66 -9.01 8.61 3.42
N TYR A 67 -9.59 9.50 4.23
CA TYR A 67 -8.98 10.78 4.57
C TYR A 67 -7.77 10.61 5.49
N CYS A 68 -7.79 9.67 6.43
CA CYS A 68 -6.61 9.32 7.24
C CYS A 68 -5.44 8.84 6.37
N GLY A 69 -5.71 8.00 5.37
CA GLY A 69 -4.70 7.54 4.41
C GLY A 69 -4.13 8.70 3.58
N ALA A 70 -5.00 9.61 3.10
CA ALA A 70 -4.56 10.80 2.35
C ALA A 70 -3.70 11.74 3.21
N VAL A 71 -4.12 12.03 4.45
CA VAL A 71 -3.34 12.84 5.40
C VAL A 71 -2.00 12.20 5.70
N TYR A 72 -1.95 10.87 5.86
CA TYR A 72 -0.71 10.15 6.07
C TYR A 72 0.24 10.26 4.87
N LEU A 73 -0.26 10.16 3.64
CA LEU A 73 0.55 10.36 2.43
C LEU A 73 1.10 11.79 2.35
N LEU A 74 0.30 12.80 2.69
CA LEU A 74 0.74 14.20 2.74
C LEU A 74 1.81 14.40 3.83
N PHE A 75 1.65 13.78 4.99
CA PHE A 75 2.65 13.78 6.05
C PHE A 75 3.97 13.14 5.58
N LEU A 76 3.92 12.01 4.88
CA LEU A 76 5.10 11.37 4.31
C LEU A 76 5.76 12.24 3.24
N ALA A 77 4.97 12.87 2.36
CA ALA A 77 5.47 13.79 1.34
C ALA A 77 6.19 14.98 1.97
N TRP A 78 5.57 15.59 2.97
CA TRP A 78 6.17 16.71 3.72
C TRP A 78 7.48 16.30 4.40
N LYS A 79 7.52 15.10 5.01
CA LYS A 79 8.72 14.56 5.64
C LYS A 79 9.84 14.33 4.64
N LEU A 80 9.53 13.81 3.43
CA LEU A 80 10.49 13.64 2.34
C LEU A 80 11.07 14.97 1.84
N TRP A 81 10.28 16.04 1.86
CA TRP A 81 10.75 17.36 1.45
C TRP A 81 11.56 18.07 2.52
N ARG A 82 11.24 17.83 3.78
CA ARG A 82 11.92 18.44 4.93
C ARG A 82 13.24 17.74 5.26
N ASP A 83 13.29 16.43 5.16
CA ASP A 83 14.51 15.66 5.43
C ASP A 83 15.51 15.96 4.31
N SER A 84 16.47 16.86 4.61
CA SER A 84 17.60 17.15 3.74
C SER A 84 18.36 15.86 3.41
N ALA A 85 18.94 15.79 2.19
CA ALA A 85 19.60 14.62 1.61
C ALA A 85 20.92 14.21 2.33
N ALA A 86 21.01 14.34 3.63
CA ALA A 86 22.03 13.68 4.40
C ALA A 86 21.73 12.17 4.43
N PRO A 87 22.71 11.29 4.19
CA PRO A 87 22.55 9.88 4.49
C PRO A 87 22.20 9.79 5.97
N VAL A 88 20.92 9.56 6.26
CA VAL A 88 20.52 9.24 7.62
C VAL A 88 21.08 7.84 7.84
N GLU A 89 22.17 7.76 8.59
CA GLU A 89 22.49 6.56 9.35
C GLU A 89 21.27 6.39 10.27
N ALA A 90 20.32 5.60 9.78
CA ALA A 90 19.10 5.32 10.51
C ALA A 90 19.50 4.43 11.68
N GLU A 91 19.72 5.04 12.85
CA GLU A 91 19.65 4.24 14.07
C GLU A 91 18.32 3.51 14.08
N PRO A 92 18.32 2.19 14.26
CA PRO A 92 17.11 1.41 14.31
C PRO A 92 16.32 1.83 15.56
N VAL A 93 15.37 2.75 15.39
CA VAL A 93 14.47 3.16 16.46
C VAL A 93 13.58 1.98 16.79
N ARG A 94 13.82 1.36 17.94
CA ARG A 94 12.98 0.29 18.47
C ARG A 94 11.52 0.77 18.48
N GLY A 95 10.61 0.04 17.81
CA GLY A 95 9.19 0.37 17.75
C GLY A 95 8.67 0.88 16.38
N GLN A 96 9.54 1.22 15.42
CA GLN A 96 9.08 1.68 14.11
C GLN A 96 8.29 0.62 13.32
N GLY A 97 8.50 -0.67 13.57
CA GLY A 97 7.82 -1.74 12.84
C GLY A 97 6.29 -1.69 12.97
N MET A 98 5.77 -1.53 14.19
CA MET A 98 4.33 -1.46 14.43
C MET A 98 3.70 -0.20 13.83
N GLN A 99 4.38 0.94 13.89
CA GLN A 99 3.92 2.17 13.27
C GLN A 99 3.86 2.04 11.74
N LEU A 100 4.88 1.42 11.14
CA LEU A 100 4.94 1.17 9.70
C LEU A 100 3.87 0.18 9.24
N PHE A 101 3.65 -0.87 10.01
CA PHE A 101 2.57 -1.83 9.78
C PHE A 101 1.20 -1.13 9.81
N GLY A 102 0.90 -0.38 10.88
CA GLY A 102 -0.38 0.33 11.01
C GLY A 102 -0.60 1.36 9.90
N ALA A 103 0.45 2.10 9.56
CA ALA A 103 0.40 3.07 8.47
C ALA A 103 0.13 2.42 7.10
N ALA A 104 0.79 1.29 6.82
CA ALA A 104 0.59 0.55 5.58
C ALA A 104 -0.80 -0.09 5.52
N LEU A 105 -1.28 -0.62 6.66
CA LEU A 105 -2.63 -1.15 6.78
C LEU A 105 -3.68 -0.08 6.48
N LEU A 106 -3.59 1.09 7.10
CA LEU A 106 -4.49 2.21 6.83
C LEU A 106 -4.41 2.68 5.37
N LEU A 107 -3.20 2.69 4.80
CA LEU A 107 -3.00 3.04 3.40
C LEU A 107 -3.64 2.02 2.45
N SER A 108 -3.58 0.72 2.74
CA SER A 108 -4.27 -0.32 1.96
C SER A 108 -5.79 -0.21 2.12
N LEU A 109 -6.28 -0.07 3.35
CA LEU A 109 -7.71 0.05 3.63
C LEU A 109 -8.33 1.32 3.02
N GLY A 110 -7.62 2.45 3.05
CA GLY A 110 -8.05 3.71 2.42
C GLY A 110 -7.80 3.77 0.91
N ASN A 111 -7.27 2.73 0.29
CA ASN A 111 -6.93 2.74 -1.13
C ASN A 111 -8.15 2.38 -1.99
N PRO A 112 -8.74 3.35 -2.73
CA PRO A 112 -9.93 3.08 -3.53
C PRO A 112 -9.69 2.06 -4.64
N LYS A 113 -8.45 1.95 -5.14
CA LYS A 113 -8.08 0.95 -6.15
C LYS A 113 -8.25 -0.47 -5.61
N ILE A 114 -7.74 -0.73 -4.40
CA ILE A 114 -7.80 -2.04 -3.74
C ILE A 114 -9.25 -2.37 -3.40
N MET A 115 -9.96 -1.43 -2.80
CA MET A 115 -11.38 -1.57 -2.48
C MET A 115 -12.22 -1.93 -3.72
N LEU A 116 -12.10 -1.15 -4.81
CA LEU A 116 -12.84 -1.40 -6.05
C LEU A 116 -12.45 -2.73 -6.68
N PHE A 117 -11.20 -3.13 -6.59
CA PHE A 117 -10.75 -4.43 -7.08
C PHE A 117 -11.48 -5.57 -6.36
N TYR A 118 -11.45 -5.59 -5.03
CA TYR A 118 -12.05 -6.68 -4.27
C TYR A 118 -13.58 -6.62 -4.25
N LEU A 119 -14.19 -5.47 -4.09
CA LEU A 119 -15.65 -5.36 -3.94
C LEU A 119 -16.42 -5.31 -5.28
N ALA A 120 -15.84 -4.75 -6.33
CA ALA A 120 -16.50 -4.58 -7.61
C ALA A 120 -16.03 -5.57 -8.68
N LEU A 121 -14.71 -5.78 -8.81
CA LEU A 121 -14.16 -6.59 -9.89
C LEU A 121 -14.10 -8.08 -9.52
N MET A 122 -13.71 -8.41 -8.30
CA MET A 122 -13.50 -9.82 -7.92
C MET A 122 -14.77 -10.67 -7.98
N PRO A 123 -15.96 -10.19 -7.54
CA PRO A 123 -17.21 -10.94 -7.68
C PRO A 123 -17.62 -11.21 -9.14
N THR A 124 -17.10 -10.43 -10.10
CA THR A 124 -17.38 -10.67 -11.53
C THR A 124 -16.56 -11.81 -12.14
N VAL A 125 -15.48 -12.19 -11.47
CA VAL A 125 -14.52 -13.22 -11.94
C VAL A 125 -14.70 -14.54 -11.20
N ILE A 126 -15.12 -14.49 -9.94
CA ILE A 126 -15.29 -15.64 -9.05
C ILE A 126 -16.67 -15.53 -8.38
N ASP A 127 -17.43 -16.61 -8.43
CA ASP A 127 -18.69 -16.71 -7.64
C ASP A 127 -18.34 -16.90 -6.16
N LEU A 128 -18.25 -15.78 -5.44
CA LEU A 128 -17.88 -15.77 -4.03
C LEU A 128 -18.97 -16.39 -3.13
N THR A 129 -20.21 -16.54 -3.63
CA THR A 129 -21.32 -17.10 -2.86
C THR A 129 -21.30 -18.63 -2.82
N ALA A 130 -20.63 -19.25 -3.79
CA ALA A 130 -20.49 -20.70 -3.91
C ALA A 130 -19.25 -21.27 -3.21
N LEU A 131 -18.40 -20.42 -2.62
CA LEU A 131 -17.15 -20.84 -2.00
C LEU A 131 -17.38 -21.59 -0.69
N THR A 132 -16.71 -22.73 -0.54
CA THR A 132 -16.59 -23.42 0.75
C THR A 132 -15.55 -22.73 1.65
N ALA A 133 -15.53 -23.09 2.93
CA ALA A 133 -14.51 -22.54 3.85
C ALA A 133 -13.07 -22.88 3.40
N LEU A 134 -12.88 -24.02 2.75
CA LEU A 134 -11.58 -24.41 2.20
C LEU A 134 -11.21 -23.52 1.02
N ASP A 135 -12.13 -23.31 0.08
CA ASP A 135 -11.91 -22.44 -1.08
C ASP A 135 -11.58 -21.00 -0.65
N MET A 136 -12.25 -20.49 0.40
CA MET A 136 -11.98 -19.17 0.97
C MET A 136 -10.55 -19.09 1.54
N ALA A 137 -10.11 -20.14 2.25
CA ALA A 137 -8.75 -20.21 2.80
C ALA A 137 -7.70 -20.31 1.68
N GLU A 138 -7.93 -21.13 0.64
CA GLU A 138 -7.06 -21.23 -0.52
C GLU A 138 -6.96 -19.90 -1.26
N LEU A 139 -8.08 -19.21 -1.49
CA LEU A 139 -8.11 -17.91 -2.14
C LEU A 139 -7.34 -16.86 -1.33
N ALA A 140 -7.52 -16.84 -0.01
CA ALA A 140 -6.78 -15.95 0.87
C ALA A 140 -5.25 -16.23 0.83
N ALA A 141 -4.87 -17.51 0.82
CA ALA A 141 -3.46 -17.92 0.70
C ALA A 141 -2.88 -17.49 -0.65
N ILE A 142 -3.60 -17.71 -1.75
CA ILE A 142 -3.17 -17.29 -3.10
C ILE A 142 -2.98 -15.77 -3.14
N VAL A 143 -3.93 -15.01 -2.63
CA VAL A 143 -3.84 -13.54 -2.58
C VAL A 143 -2.62 -13.11 -1.75
N ALA A 144 -2.45 -13.67 -0.55
CA ALA A 144 -1.31 -13.34 0.31
C ALA A 144 0.03 -13.62 -0.38
N VAL A 145 0.17 -14.76 -1.04
CA VAL A 145 1.38 -15.15 -1.75
C VAL A 145 1.64 -14.24 -2.95
N VAL A 146 0.63 -14.02 -3.80
CA VAL A 146 0.77 -13.19 -5.01
C VAL A 146 1.13 -11.75 -4.65
N VAL A 147 0.42 -11.16 -3.68
CA VAL A 147 0.70 -9.79 -3.22
C VAL A 147 2.11 -9.71 -2.63
N SER A 148 2.51 -10.68 -1.80
CA SER A 148 3.84 -10.71 -1.20
C SER A 148 4.94 -10.82 -2.24
N ILE A 149 4.78 -11.66 -3.27
CA ILE A 149 5.76 -11.80 -4.36
C ILE A 149 5.90 -10.48 -5.13
N VAL A 150 4.80 -9.82 -5.47
CA VAL A 150 4.83 -8.54 -6.19
C VAL A 150 5.48 -7.46 -5.33
N LEU A 151 5.11 -7.36 -4.04
CA LEU A 151 5.74 -6.42 -3.12
C LEU A 151 7.24 -6.68 -2.98
N ALA A 152 7.67 -7.94 -2.85
CA ALA A 152 9.08 -8.32 -2.82
C ALA A 152 9.82 -7.86 -4.10
N GLY A 153 9.20 -8.03 -5.26
CA GLY A 153 9.72 -7.52 -6.53
C GLY A 153 9.96 -6.00 -6.50
N TYR A 154 8.97 -5.23 -6.03
CA TYR A 154 9.10 -3.77 -5.87
C TYR A 154 10.17 -3.39 -4.84
N VAL A 155 10.27 -4.13 -3.72
CA VAL A 155 11.32 -3.92 -2.71
C VAL A 155 12.71 -4.11 -3.31
N LEU A 156 12.92 -5.22 -4.04
CA LEU A 156 14.21 -5.51 -4.67
C LEU A 156 14.58 -4.47 -5.73
N LEU A 157 13.63 -4.10 -6.60
CA LEU A 157 13.85 -3.09 -7.64
C LEU A 157 14.17 -1.71 -7.02
N ALA A 158 13.39 -1.28 -6.02
CA ALA A 158 13.62 0.00 -5.37
C ALA A 158 14.93 0.01 -4.56
N ALA A 159 15.27 -1.10 -3.89
CA ALA A 159 16.54 -1.22 -3.17
C ALA A 159 17.75 -1.21 -4.13
N HIS A 160 17.63 -1.86 -5.28
CA HIS A 160 18.67 -1.84 -6.32
C HIS A 160 18.81 -0.41 -6.90
N ALA A 161 17.71 0.21 -7.27
CA ALA A 161 17.72 1.60 -7.76
C ALA A 161 18.36 2.55 -6.73
N ARG A 162 18.02 2.42 -5.45
CA ARG A 162 18.63 3.24 -4.38
C ARG A 162 20.16 3.12 -4.34
N ARG A 163 20.71 1.91 -4.54
CA ARG A 163 22.17 1.70 -4.55
C ARG A 163 22.86 2.38 -5.73
N MET A 164 22.14 2.58 -6.84
CA MET A 164 22.68 3.27 -8.02
C MET A 164 22.70 4.80 -7.82
N PHE A 165 21.82 5.33 -6.99
CA PHE A 165 21.74 6.77 -6.71
C PHE A 165 22.56 7.12 -5.46
N THR A 166 23.91 7.17 -5.61
CA THR A 166 24.85 7.44 -4.51
C THR A 166 25.09 8.94 -4.26
N SER A 167 24.70 9.81 -5.20
CA SER A 167 24.94 11.25 -5.03
C SER A 167 23.86 11.92 -4.19
N PRO A 168 24.21 12.85 -3.27
CA PRO A 168 23.23 13.60 -2.46
C PRO A 168 22.19 14.35 -3.31
N ARG A 169 22.59 14.86 -4.49
CA ARG A 169 21.69 15.54 -5.43
C ARG A 169 20.68 14.59 -6.06
N ALA A 170 21.11 13.39 -6.44
CA ALA A 170 20.22 12.37 -6.98
C ALA A 170 19.18 11.92 -5.95
N LEU A 171 19.60 11.68 -4.69
CA LEU A 171 18.70 11.36 -3.58
C LEU A 171 17.69 12.48 -3.32
N GLN A 172 18.13 13.74 -3.36
CA GLN A 172 17.24 14.89 -3.19
C GLN A 172 16.20 14.99 -4.30
N THR A 173 16.60 14.74 -5.54
CA THR A 173 15.67 14.71 -6.68
C THR A 173 14.65 13.56 -6.53
N VAL A 174 15.12 12.37 -6.16
CA VAL A 174 14.25 11.21 -5.90
C VAL A 174 13.26 11.49 -4.77
N ASN A 175 13.71 12.07 -3.65
CA ASN A 175 12.82 12.42 -2.54
C ASN A 175 11.77 13.45 -2.95
N ARG A 176 12.12 14.44 -3.75
CA ARG A 176 11.19 15.45 -4.27
C ARG A 176 10.15 14.84 -5.22
N THR A 177 10.60 14.01 -6.15
CA THR A 177 9.68 13.33 -7.10
C THR A 177 8.78 12.32 -6.40
N ALA A 178 9.30 11.56 -5.43
CA ALA A 178 8.51 10.66 -4.60
C ALA A 178 7.48 11.41 -3.75
N GLY A 179 7.87 12.56 -3.16
CA GLY A 179 6.95 13.42 -2.44
C GLY A 179 5.82 13.97 -3.34
N LEU A 180 6.15 14.41 -4.56
CA LEU A 180 5.15 14.81 -5.55
C LEU A 180 4.20 13.68 -5.94
N ALA A 181 4.73 12.47 -6.13
CA ALA A 181 3.90 11.29 -6.41
C ALA A 181 2.94 10.97 -5.25
N MET A 182 3.38 11.13 -3.99
CA MET A 182 2.54 10.94 -2.81
C MET A 182 1.44 12.00 -2.70
N VAL A 183 1.76 13.27 -3.00
CA VAL A 183 0.75 14.35 -3.07
C VAL A 183 -0.26 14.06 -4.17
N GLY A 184 0.20 13.65 -5.36
CA GLY A 184 -0.67 13.24 -6.45
C GLY A 184 -1.57 12.06 -6.07
N ALA A 185 -1.03 11.05 -5.38
CA ALA A 185 -1.80 9.92 -4.88
C ALA A 185 -2.84 10.35 -3.83
N ALA A 186 -2.48 11.23 -2.90
CA ALA A 186 -3.42 11.79 -1.92
C ALA A 186 -4.54 12.58 -2.61
N ALA A 187 -4.22 13.40 -3.61
CA ALA A 187 -5.21 14.14 -4.40
C ALA A 187 -6.18 13.19 -5.12
N VAL A 188 -5.67 12.13 -5.77
CA VAL A 188 -6.51 11.11 -6.41
C VAL A 188 -7.42 10.41 -5.41
N ILE A 189 -6.91 10.09 -4.21
CA ILE A 189 -7.70 9.47 -3.14
C ILE A 189 -8.85 10.40 -2.71
N VAL A 190 -8.60 11.71 -2.58
CA VAL A 190 -9.60 12.68 -2.13
C VAL A 190 -10.62 13.01 -3.22
N THR A 191 -10.19 13.15 -4.48
CA THR A 191 -11.04 13.62 -5.60
C THR A 191 -11.89 12.53 -6.24
N ARG A 192 -11.47 11.26 -6.16
CA ARG A 192 -12.28 10.14 -6.64
C ARG A 192 -13.25 9.69 -5.53
N SER A 193 -14.37 10.37 -5.47
CA SER A 193 -15.56 9.95 -4.69
C SER A 193 -16.47 9.07 -5.52
#